data_53ebf0e5fbcb446d1bbe3ef989618d55
#
_entry.id   53ebf0e5fbcb446d1bbe3ef989618d55
#
_cell.length_a   1.000
_cell.length_b   1.000
_cell.length_c   1.000
_cell.angle_alpha   90.00
_cell.angle_beta   90.00
_cell.angle_gamma   90.00
#
_symmetry.space_group_name_H-M   'P 1'
#
loop_
_entity.id
_entity.type
_entity.pdbx_description
1 polymer ?
#
loop_
_entity_poly.entity_id
_entity_poly.type
_entity_poly.pdbx_seq_one_letter_code
_entity_poly.pdbx_strand_id
1 'polypeptide(L)'
;MKRILLTVSYDGTGYSGFQAQKSGVPTIERELNRAVTELTGVETEVSGASRTDAGVHALCNLAVFDTESRIPPEKFANALNVRLPGQICVQNSREVPPDFHPRFCDTVKTYDYVIYNAQFPSPRRRRYSFYSYTPFDVDKMREAAQYLVGEHDFKSFCSVHTQALTTTRTVTQVEVIEKPCEEEKIAQSVAFTAPRLPETEEEGLPVRAGSAREQFLGRTEPSRRGVSPREIVIRVSGTGFLYNMVRIIAGTLMEVGRGAILPEQVQTILEACDRAKAGPTAPPEGLTLVRYQILPAASVQKQ
;
A
#
# COMPACT_ATOMS: atom_id res chain seq x y z
N MET A 1 -18.12 -27.89 -17.18
CA MET A 1 -17.83 -26.60 -16.53
C MET A 1 -16.57 -26.76 -15.69
N LYS A 2 -15.60 -25.88 -15.80
CA LYS A 2 -14.35 -25.88 -15.03
C LYS A 2 -14.20 -24.55 -14.31
N ARG A 3 -13.62 -24.55 -13.11
CA ARG A 3 -13.34 -23.34 -12.33
C ARG A 3 -11.89 -22.95 -12.51
N ILE A 4 -11.66 -21.71 -12.91
CA ILE A 4 -10.34 -21.16 -13.16
C ILE A 4 -9.98 -20.18 -12.06
N LEU A 5 -8.84 -20.41 -11.40
CA LEU A 5 -8.22 -19.50 -10.45
C LEU A 5 -7.22 -18.60 -11.18
N LEU A 6 -7.36 -17.31 -10.99
CA LEU A 6 -6.45 -16.28 -11.48
C LEU A 6 -5.63 -15.71 -10.34
N THR A 7 -4.35 -15.44 -10.58
CA THR A 7 -3.52 -14.55 -9.76
C THR A 7 -3.39 -13.23 -10.49
N VAL A 8 -3.90 -12.16 -9.91
CA VAL A 8 -4.04 -10.84 -10.57
C VAL A 8 -3.17 -9.81 -9.88
N SER A 9 -2.33 -9.12 -10.63
CA SER A 9 -1.63 -7.92 -10.19
C SER A 9 -2.25 -6.67 -10.81
N TYR A 10 -2.25 -5.56 -10.09
CA TYR A 10 -2.79 -4.30 -10.61
C TYR A 10 -2.22 -3.06 -9.94
N ASP A 11 -2.09 -2.00 -10.74
CA ASP A 11 -2.01 -0.62 -10.29
C ASP A 11 -3.43 -0.11 -10.01
N GLY A 12 -3.77 0.09 -8.74
CA GLY A 12 -5.10 0.53 -8.32
C GLY A 12 -5.41 2.01 -8.62
N THR A 13 -4.42 2.77 -9.13
CA THR A 13 -4.59 4.20 -9.41
C THR A 13 -5.72 4.42 -10.42
N GLY A 14 -6.71 5.22 -10.03
CA GLY A 14 -7.87 5.52 -10.86
C GLY A 14 -9.00 4.49 -10.79
N TYR A 15 -8.81 3.39 -10.07
CA TYR A 15 -9.87 2.41 -9.80
C TYR A 15 -10.54 2.65 -8.46
N SER A 16 -11.86 2.46 -8.43
CA SER A 16 -12.70 2.55 -7.21
C SER A 16 -12.65 1.26 -6.38
N GLY A 17 -11.47 0.64 -6.31
CA GLY A 17 -11.19 -0.61 -5.63
C GLY A 17 -11.36 -1.85 -6.51
N PHE A 18 -11.30 -3.02 -5.86
CA PHE A 18 -11.40 -4.28 -6.58
C PHE A 18 -12.85 -4.57 -7.00
N GLN A 19 -13.79 -4.55 -6.07
CA GLN A 19 -15.16 -5.06 -6.26
C GLN A 19 -16.00 -4.18 -7.17
N ALA A 20 -16.72 -4.79 -8.12
CA ALA A 20 -17.68 -4.13 -8.98
C ALA A 20 -18.79 -3.45 -8.17
N GLN A 21 -19.18 -2.25 -8.59
CA GLN A 21 -20.17 -1.41 -7.92
C GLN A 21 -21.33 -1.11 -8.87
N LYS A 22 -22.55 -0.97 -8.31
CA LYS A 22 -23.77 -0.66 -9.07
C LYS A 22 -23.69 0.69 -9.81
N SER A 23 -22.91 1.63 -9.28
CA SER A 23 -22.69 2.97 -9.87
C SER A 23 -21.96 2.96 -11.23
N GLY A 24 -21.41 1.81 -11.65
CA GLY A 24 -20.72 1.69 -12.92
C GLY A 24 -19.30 2.30 -12.95
N VAL A 25 -18.77 2.72 -11.81
CA VAL A 25 -17.40 3.25 -11.71
C VAL A 25 -16.34 2.20 -12.09
N PRO A 26 -15.15 2.61 -12.57
CA PRO A 26 -14.07 1.68 -12.90
C PRO A 26 -13.62 0.88 -11.67
N THR A 27 -13.58 -0.45 -11.77
CA THR A 27 -13.09 -1.37 -10.74
C THR A 27 -12.33 -2.52 -11.39
N ILE A 28 -11.42 -3.16 -10.63
CA ILE A 28 -10.61 -4.27 -11.16
C ILE A 28 -11.49 -5.46 -11.58
N GLU A 29 -12.48 -5.83 -10.76
CA GLU A 29 -13.41 -6.94 -11.02
C GLU A 29 -14.24 -6.70 -12.30
N ARG A 30 -14.67 -5.45 -12.54
CA ARG A 30 -15.40 -5.09 -13.76
C ARG A 30 -14.55 -5.29 -15.03
N GLU A 31 -13.28 -4.90 -14.99
CA GLU A 31 -12.37 -5.12 -16.11
C GLU A 31 -12.09 -6.60 -16.35
N LEU A 32 -11.97 -7.39 -15.28
CA LEU A 32 -11.83 -8.85 -15.38
C LEU A 32 -13.10 -9.48 -15.97
N ASN A 33 -14.30 -9.10 -15.50
CA ASN A 33 -15.58 -9.56 -16.05
C ASN A 33 -15.67 -9.27 -17.55
N ARG A 34 -15.37 -8.03 -17.95
CA ARG A 34 -15.36 -7.65 -19.38
C ARG A 34 -14.39 -8.52 -20.18
N ALA A 35 -13.14 -8.67 -19.74
CA ALA A 35 -12.13 -9.42 -20.44
C ALA A 35 -12.46 -10.93 -20.56
N VAL A 36 -13.04 -11.53 -19.50
CA VAL A 36 -13.46 -12.94 -19.53
C VAL A 36 -14.68 -13.12 -20.45
N THR A 37 -15.67 -12.22 -20.39
CA THR A 37 -16.84 -12.24 -21.28
C THR A 37 -16.45 -12.10 -22.75
N GLU A 38 -15.57 -11.15 -23.09
CA GLU A 38 -15.04 -10.98 -24.43
C GLU A 38 -14.25 -12.20 -24.94
N LEU A 39 -13.50 -12.85 -24.03
CA LEU A 39 -12.69 -14.03 -24.39
C LEU A 39 -13.52 -15.28 -24.62
N THR A 40 -14.56 -15.49 -23.80
CA THR A 40 -15.37 -16.72 -23.80
C THR A 40 -16.64 -16.62 -24.67
N GLY A 41 -17.08 -15.39 -24.96
CA GLY A 41 -18.36 -15.11 -25.63
C GLY A 41 -19.59 -15.31 -24.75
N VAL A 42 -19.40 -15.54 -23.42
CA VAL A 42 -20.45 -15.78 -22.44
C VAL A 42 -20.30 -14.80 -21.30
N GLU A 43 -21.38 -14.12 -20.91
CA GLU A 43 -21.38 -13.23 -19.74
C GLU A 43 -20.94 -14.02 -18.51
N THR A 44 -19.86 -13.56 -17.88
CA THR A 44 -19.20 -14.30 -16.81
C THR A 44 -18.81 -13.35 -15.68
N GLU A 45 -19.18 -13.71 -14.46
CA GLU A 45 -18.79 -13.00 -13.25
C GLU A 45 -17.51 -13.61 -12.66
N VAL A 46 -16.53 -12.74 -12.37
CA VAL A 46 -15.32 -13.08 -11.66
C VAL A 46 -15.50 -12.75 -10.18
N SER A 47 -15.18 -13.67 -9.30
CA SER A 47 -15.27 -13.46 -7.85
C SER A 47 -13.89 -13.31 -7.23
N GLY A 48 -13.59 -12.14 -6.69
CA GLY A 48 -12.29 -11.85 -6.05
C GLY A 48 -12.20 -12.28 -4.58
N ALA A 49 -10.98 -12.58 -4.15
CA ALA A 49 -10.69 -12.99 -2.77
C ALA A 49 -10.54 -11.81 -1.81
N SER A 50 -9.79 -10.78 -2.21
CA SER A 50 -9.56 -9.59 -1.38
C SER A 50 -10.20 -8.36 -2.02
N ARG A 51 -11.06 -7.71 -1.24
CA ARG A 51 -11.66 -6.42 -1.61
C ARG A 51 -10.69 -5.31 -1.21
N THR A 52 -9.74 -4.98 -2.11
CA THR A 52 -8.86 -3.84 -1.89
C THR A 52 -9.63 -2.54 -2.08
N ASP A 53 -9.29 -1.51 -1.29
CA ASP A 53 -9.91 -0.19 -1.34
C ASP A 53 -9.57 0.56 -2.64
N ALA A 54 -10.28 1.67 -2.90
CA ALA A 54 -9.98 2.56 -4.01
C ALA A 54 -8.51 3.04 -3.95
N GLY A 55 -7.80 2.95 -5.08
CA GLY A 55 -6.41 3.36 -5.20
C GLY A 55 -5.37 2.36 -4.65
N VAL A 56 -5.79 1.28 -4.00
CA VAL A 56 -4.88 0.25 -3.43
C VAL A 56 -4.42 -0.71 -4.50
N HIS A 57 -3.13 -1.08 -4.46
CA HIS A 57 -2.47 -1.96 -5.43
C HIS A 57 -2.44 -3.42 -4.97
N ALA A 58 -2.15 -4.32 -5.89
CA ALA A 58 -1.85 -5.71 -5.57
C ALA A 58 -0.82 -6.31 -6.53
N LEU A 59 0.04 -7.18 -6.00
CA LEU A 59 0.93 -8.05 -6.79
C LEU A 59 0.31 -9.43 -7.05
N CYS A 60 -0.63 -9.88 -6.18
CA CYS A 60 -1.10 -11.26 -6.20
C CYS A 60 -2.51 -11.44 -5.62
N ASN A 61 -3.47 -10.59 -5.97
CA ASN A 61 -4.85 -10.88 -5.57
C ASN A 61 -5.39 -12.10 -6.30
N LEU A 62 -6.24 -12.89 -5.65
CA LEU A 62 -6.84 -14.07 -6.24
C LEU A 62 -8.26 -13.79 -6.71
N ALA A 63 -8.64 -14.42 -7.82
CA ALA A 63 -10.00 -14.36 -8.35
C ALA A 63 -10.35 -15.67 -9.03
N VAL A 64 -11.63 -16.04 -9.04
CA VAL A 64 -12.12 -17.24 -9.68
C VAL A 64 -13.29 -16.94 -10.61
N PHE A 65 -13.42 -17.73 -11.67
CA PHE A 65 -14.61 -17.75 -12.53
C PHE A 65 -14.86 -19.16 -13.08
N ASP A 66 -16.08 -19.41 -13.49
CA ASP A 66 -16.50 -20.69 -14.07
C ASP A 66 -16.67 -20.55 -15.59
N THR A 67 -16.27 -21.60 -16.35
CA THR A 67 -16.36 -21.56 -17.81
C THR A 67 -16.46 -22.96 -18.43
N GLU A 68 -17.11 -23.06 -19.60
CA GLU A 68 -17.11 -24.24 -20.47
C GLU A 68 -16.15 -24.11 -21.65
N SER A 69 -15.43 -23.00 -21.73
CA SER A 69 -14.47 -22.74 -22.81
C SER A 69 -13.44 -23.87 -22.94
N ARG A 70 -13.06 -24.21 -24.18
CA ARG A 70 -12.05 -25.22 -24.50
C ARG A 70 -10.60 -24.73 -24.28
N ILE A 71 -10.42 -23.46 -23.93
CA ILE A 71 -9.08 -22.89 -23.64
C ILE A 71 -8.45 -23.69 -22.48
N PRO A 72 -7.20 -24.16 -22.62
CA PRO A 72 -6.47 -24.80 -21.53
C PRO A 72 -6.37 -23.86 -20.31
N PRO A 73 -6.54 -24.37 -19.08
CA PRO A 73 -6.58 -23.54 -17.86
C PRO A 73 -5.38 -22.59 -17.70
N GLU A 74 -4.19 -23.06 -18.06
CA GLU A 74 -2.93 -22.29 -17.97
C GLU A 74 -2.78 -21.23 -19.07
N LYS A 75 -3.62 -21.25 -20.09
CA LYS A 75 -3.58 -20.29 -21.22
C LYS A 75 -4.50 -19.08 -21.00
N PHE A 76 -5.41 -19.12 -20.02
CA PHE A 76 -6.29 -17.98 -19.73
C PHE A 76 -5.51 -16.71 -19.37
N ALA A 77 -4.41 -16.82 -18.64
CA ALA A 77 -3.57 -15.66 -18.30
C ALA A 77 -3.13 -14.90 -19.56
N ASN A 78 -2.53 -15.60 -20.52
CA ASN A 78 -2.07 -15.00 -21.77
C ASN A 78 -3.24 -14.40 -22.59
N ALA A 79 -4.35 -15.13 -22.69
CA ALA A 79 -5.51 -14.71 -23.47
C ALA A 79 -6.23 -13.48 -22.86
N LEU A 80 -6.29 -13.38 -21.53
CA LEU A 80 -6.88 -12.25 -20.82
C LEU A 80 -6.00 -11.00 -20.89
N ASN A 81 -4.68 -11.14 -20.77
CA ASN A 81 -3.75 -10.00 -20.79
C ASN A 81 -3.77 -9.21 -22.11
N VAL A 82 -4.19 -9.82 -23.23
CA VAL A 82 -4.39 -9.11 -24.50
C VAL A 82 -5.60 -8.18 -24.46
N ARG A 83 -6.56 -8.40 -23.54
CA ARG A 83 -7.84 -7.69 -23.44
C ARG A 83 -7.90 -6.73 -22.25
N LEU A 84 -7.02 -6.92 -21.28
CA LEU A 84 -6.95 -6.11 -20.08
C LEU A 84 -6.18 -4.80 -20.33
N PRO A 85 -6.56 -3.70 -19.66
CA PRO A 85 -5.77 -2.48 -19.68
C PRO A 85 -4.41 -2.70 -19.01
N GLY A 86 -3.39 -1.90 -19.40
CA GLY A 86 -2.01 -2.07 -18.94
C GLY A 86 -1.80 -1.98 -17.42
N GLN A 87 -2.79 -1.49 -16.68
CA GLN A 87 -2.76 -1.44 -15.22
C GLN A 87 -3.15 -2.77 -14.56
N ILE A 88 -3.70 -3.74 -15.29
CA ILE A 88 -4.17 -5.03 -14.76
C ILE A 88 -3.49 -6.15 -15.53
N CYS A 89 -2.89 -7.09 -14.81
CA CYS A 89 -2.22 -8.23 -15.40
C CYS A 89 -2.55 -9.52 -14.65
N VAL A 90 -2.97 -10.55 -15.37
CA VAL A 90 -3.11 -11.91 -14.85
C VAL A 90 -1.75 -12.59 -14.91
N GLN A 91 -1.14 -12.82 -13.77
CA GLN A 91 0.19 -13.43 -13.63
C GLN A 91 0.16 -14.94 -13.84
N ASN A 92 -0.94 -15.58 -13.43
CA ASN A 92 -1.11 -17.02 -13.53
C ASN A 92 -2.59 -17.39 -13.64
N SER A 93 -2.87 -18.51 -14.30
CA SER A 93 -4.19 -19.12 -14.36
C SER A 93 -4.09 -20.64 -14.28
N ARG A 94 -4.98 -21.27 -13.48
CA ARG A 94 -5.03 -22.74 -13.33
C ARG A 94 -6.44 -23.20 -12.99
N GLU A 95 -6.73 -24.46 -13.30
CA GLU A 95 -7.96 -25.11 -12.83
C GLU A 95 -7.88 -25.43 -11.34
N VAL A 96 -9.01 -25.29 -10.68
CA VAL A 96 -9.20 -25.64 -9.26
C VAL A 96 -10.50 -26.44 -9.10
N PRO A 97 -10.68 -27.15 -7.98
CA PRO A 97 -11.93 -27.86 -7.72
C PRO A 97 -13.16 -26.93 -7.83
N PRO A 98 -14.31 -27.45 -8.31
CA PRO A 98 -15.52 -26.62 -8.52
C PRO A 98 -16.06 -25.93 -7.26
N ASP A 99 -15.81 -26.50 -6.10
CA ASP A 99 -16.18 -25.98 -4.78
C ASP A 99 -15.14 -25.03 -4.19
N PHE A 100 -13.97 -24.91 -4.83
CA PHE A 100 -12.92 -24.01 -4.36
C PHE A 100 -13.34 -22.55 -4.45
N HIS A 101 -13.24 -21.83 -3.34
CA HIS A 101 -13.44 -20.38 -3.30
C HIS A 101 -12.37 -19.71 -2.43
N PRO A 102 -11.51 -18.84 -2.99
CA PRO A 102 -10.33 -18.32 -2.28
C PRO A 102 -10.66 -17.44 -1.07
N ARG A 103 -11.92 -16.99 -0.93
CA ARG A 103 -12.39 -16.21 0.24
C ARG A 103 -12.71 -17.09 1.45
N PHE A 104 -13.03 -18.38 1.23
CA PHE A 104 -13.44 -19.32 2.27
C PHE A 104 -12.32 -20.29 2.69
N CYS A 105 -11.13 -20.14 2.13
CA CYS A 105 -9.95 -20.89 2.56
C CYS A 105 -9.24 -20.17 3.71
N ASP A 106 -8.58 -20.94 4.55
CA ASP A 106 -7.63 -20.40 5.52
C ASP A 106 -6.48 -19.74 4.77
N THR A 107 -6.25 -18.47 5.05
CA THR A 107 -5.27 -17.67 4.30
C THR A 107 -4.47 -16.76 5.20
N VAL A 108 -3.24 -16.50 4.79
CA VAL A 108 -2.45 -15.37 5.31
C VAL A 108 -2.22 -14.39 4.17
N LYS A 109 -2.53 -13.12 4.41
CA LYS A 109 -2.32 -12.01 3.49
C LYS A 109 -1.27 -11.08 4.06
N THR A 110 -0.35 -10.63 3.20
CA THR A 110 0.65 -9.64 3.58
C THR A 110 0.47 -8.39 2.75
N TYR A 111 0.42 -7.27 3.43
CA TYR A 111 0.36 -5.94 2.83
C TYR A 111 1.62 -5.17 3.20
N ASP A 112 2.17 -4.44 2.25
CA ASP A 112 3.20 -3.44 2.46
C ASP A 112 2.58 -2.04 2.31
N TYR A 113 2.79 -1.19 3.30
CA TYR A 113 2.55 0.24 3.19
C TYR A 113 3.89 0.96 3.08
N VAL A 114 4.14 1.58 1.92
CA VAL A 114 5.41 2.22 1.60
C VAL A 114 5.32 3.72 1.83
N ILE A 115 6.24 4.25 2.65
CA ILE A 115 6.43 5.67 2.89
C ILE A 115 7.75 6.09 2.22
N TYR A 116 7.68 7.01 1.27
CA TYR A 116 8.87 7.69 0.75
C TYR A 116 9.18 8.89 1.64
N ASN A 117 10.19 8.75 2.49
CA ASN A 117 10.59 9.76 3.45
C ASN A 117 11.84 10.50 2.93
N ALA A 118 11.67 11.74 2.49
CA ALA A 118 12.72 12.54 1.88
C ALA A 118 12.40 14.03 1.98
N GLN A 119 13.40 14.88 1.76
CA GLN A 119 13.22 16.34 1.72
C GLN A 119 12.26 16.78 0.58
N PHE A 120 12.34 16.14 -0.59
CA PHE A 120 11.53 16.45 -1.76
C PHE A 120 10.79 15.21 -2.28
N PRO A 121 9.60 15.36 -2.88
CA PRO A 121 8.87 14.24 -3.47
C PRO A 121 9.58 13.71 -4.72
N SER A 122 9.43 12.40 -4.98
CA SER A 122 9.90 11.76 -6.22
C SER A 122 8.71 11.52 -7.16
N PRO A 123 8.70 12.10 -8.40
CA PRO A 123 7.66 11.82 -9.39
C PRO A 123 7.54 10.34 -9.76
N ARG A 124 8.63 9.58 -9.70
CA ARG A 124 8.68 8.14 -10.02
C ARG A 124 7.96 7.29 -8.97
N ARG A 125 7.87 7.77 -7.69
CA ARG A 125 7.33 7.03 -6.55
C ARG A 125 5.91 7.42 -6.17
N ARG A 126 5.38 8.50 -6.74
CA ARG A 126 4.10 9.11 -6.36
C ARG A 126 2.88 8.19 -6.40
N ARG A 127 2.93 7.11 -7.18
CA ARG A 127 1.82 6.17 -7.32
C ARG A 127 1.91 4.97 -6.38
N TYR A 128 3.12 4.70 -5.85
CA TYR A 128 3.41 3.47 -5.11
C TYR A 128 4.01 3.73 -3.73
N SER A 129 3.95 4.98 -3.26
CA SER A 129 4.38 5.35 -1.92
C SER A 129 3.70 6.63 -1.46
N PHE A 130 3.46 6.72 -0.16
CA PHE A 130 3.08 7.97 0.50
C PHE A 130 4.33 8.83 0.74
N TYR A 131 4.33 10.07 0.26
CA TYR A 131 5.43 11.00 0.49
C TYR A 131 5.31 11.72 1.83
N SER A 132 6.41 11.80 2.56
CA SER A 132 6.52 12.64 3.78
C SER A 132 7.91 13.26 3.88
N TYR A 133 7.95 14.56 4.11
CA TYR A 133 9.19 15.29 4.47
C TYR A 133 9.47 15.29 5.97
N THR A 134 8.51 14.91 6.80
CA THR A 134 8.67 14.85 8.26
C THR A 134 9.56 13.68 8.63
N PRO A 135 10.59 13.86 9.47
CA PRO A 135 11.39 12.76 9.98
C PRO A 135 10.53 11.79 10.79
N PHE A 136 10.79 10.49 10.64
CA PHE A 136 10.18 9.46 11.47
C PHE A 136 11.23 8.77 12.33
N ASP A 137 10.89 8.54 13.60
CA ASP A 137 11.61 7.66 14.50
C ASP A 137 11.15 6.22 14.23
N VAL A 138 11.95 5.52 13.42
CA VAL A 138 11.62 4.16 12.97
C VAL A 138 11.68 3.15 14.10
N ASP A 139 12.53 3.37 15.12
CA ASP A 139 12.66 2.46 16.26
C ASP A 139 11.41 2.51 17.15
N LYS A 140 10.86 3.71 17.39
CA LYS A 140 9.56 3.84 18.06
C LYS A 140 8.41 3.21 17.26
N MET A 141 8.45 3.33 15.93
CA MET A 141 7.45 2.64 15.09
C MET A 141 7.56 1.12 15.22
N ARG A 142 8.78 0.56 15.30
CA ARG A 142 9.03 -0.87 15.50
C ARG A 142 8.51 -1.35 16.85
N GLU A 143 8.78 -0.59 17.90
CA GLU A 143 8.28 -0.86 19.26
C GLU A 143 6.75 -0.89 19.28
N ALA A 144 6.11 0.16 18.76
CA ALA A 144 4.66 0.27 18.66
C ALA A 144 4.01 -0.85 17.86
N ALA A 145 4.66 -1.32 16.79
CA ALA A 145 4.18 -2.38 15.92
C ALA A 145 3.96 -3.71 16.66
N GLN A 146 4.72 -3.98 17.72
CA GLN A 146 4.63 -5.23 18.48
C GLN A 146 3.30 -5.37 19.24
N TYR A 147 2.70 -4.27 19.68
CA TYR A 147 1.40 -4.28 20.37
C TYR A 147 0.23 -4.71 19.46
N LEU A 148 0.42 -4.67 18.14
CA LEU A 148 -0.60 -5.04 17.15
C LEU A 148 -0.56 -6.52 16.75
N VAL A 149 0.48 -7.26 17.19
CA VAL A 149 0.63 -8.68 16.86
C VAL A 149 -0.22 -9.51 17.82
N GLY A 150 -0.96 -10.46 17.26
CA GLY A 150 -1.86 -11.34 18.02
C GLY A 150 -3.30 -11.29 17.53
N GLU A 151 -4.17 -11.92 18.30
CA GLU A 151 -5.62 -11.85 18.12
C GLU A 151 -6.17 -10.72 19.00
N HIS A 152 -6.77 -9.72 18.39
CA HIS A 152 -7.32 -8.54 19.06
C HIS A 152 -8.62 -8.07 18.42
N ASP A 153 -9.40 -7.30 19.16
CA ASP A 153 -10.49 -6.49 18.61
C ASP A 153 -9.90 -5.22 17.96
N PHE A 154 -9.83 -5.23 16.61
CA PHE A 154 -9.32 -4.11 15.82
C PHE A 154 -10.37 -3.03 15.52
N LYS A 155 -11.37 -2.84 16.36
CA LYS A 155 -12.42 -1.83 16.16
C LYS A 155 -11.85 -0.41 16.07
N SER A 156 -10.82 -0.06 16.85
CA SER A 156 -10.10 1.22 16.75
C SER A 156 -9.41 1.42 15.40
N PHE A 157 -9.01 0.34 14.77
CA PHE A 157 -8.31 0.33 13.47
C PHE A 157 -9.24 -0.02 12.30
N CYS A 158 -10.53 0.19 12.46
CA CYS A 158 -11.53 -0.12 11.45
C CYS A 158 -12.33 1.13 11.07
N SER A 159 -12.66 1.28 9.78
CA SER A 159 -13.58 2.33 9.35
C SER A 159 -14.96 2.13 9.96
N VAL A 160 -15.61 3.23 10.35
CA VAL A 160 -16.98 3.23 10.91
C VAL A 160 -18.03 2.67 9.92
N HIS A 161 -17.73 2.66 8.63
CA HIS A 161 -18.59 2.13 7.58
C HIS A 161 -18.34 0.65 7.27
N THR A 162 -17.71 -0.09 8.18
CA THR A 162 -17.47 -1.52 8.00
C THR A 162 -18.78 -2.31 7.96
N GLN A 163 -18.82 -3.33 7.08
CA GLN A 163 -19.91 -4.30 7.01
C GLN A 163 -19.54 -5.63 7.71
N ALA A 164 -18.38 -5.66 8.40
CA ALA A 164 -17.91 -6.87 9.07
C ALA A 164 -18.78 -7.17 10.30
N LEU A 165 -19.16 -8.42 10.46
CA LEU A 165 -19.95 -8.90 11.61
C LEU A 165 -19.13 -8.89 12.91
N THR A 166 -17.82 -9.09 12.82
CA THR A 166 -16.90 -9.08 13.95
C THR A 166 -15.70 -8.22 13.63
N THR A 167 -15.11 -7.58 14.64
CA THR A 167 -13.91 -6.76 14.53
C THR A 167 -12.65 -7.45 15.05
N THR A 168 -12.78 -8.67 15.60
CA THR A 168 -11.64 -9.49 16.03
C THR A 168 -10.90 -10.04 14.81
N ARG A 169 -9.58 -9.86 14.76
CA ARG A 169 -8.68 -10.36 13.71
C ARG A 169 -7.37 -10.83 14.31
N THR A 170 -6.71 -11.75 13.58
CA THR A 170 -5.37 -12.23 13.95
C THR A 170 -4.35 -11.60 13.01
N VAL A 171 -3.52 -10.73 13.56
CA VAL A 171 -2.33 -10.17 12.90
C VAL A 171 -1.14 -11.02 13.33
N THR A 172 -0.52 -11.69 12.35
CA THR A 172 0.58 -12.63 12.62
C THR A 172 1.94 -11.95 12.67
N GLN A 173 2.06 -10.78 12.04
CA GLN A 173 3.33 -10.04 11.97
C GLN A 173 3.07 -8.57 11.63
N VAL A 174 3.82 -7.68 12.29
CA VAL A 174 3.96 -6.26 11.89
C VAL A 174 5.44 -5.91 11.94
N GLU A 175 5.98 -5.53 10.79
CA GLU A 175 7.40 -5.14 10.65
C GLU A 175 7.50 -3.70 10.13
N VAL A 176 8.49 -2.95 10.62
CA VAL A 176 8.87 -1.65 10.07
C VAL A 176 10.29 -1.75 9.53
N ILE A 177 10.40 -1.72 8.21
CA ILE A 177 11.64 -1.94 7.47
C ILE A 177 12.09 -0.61 6.87
N GLU A 178 13.34 -0.26 7.10
CA GLU A 178 13.96 0.92 6.50
C GLU A 178 14.88 0.52 5.36
N LYS A 179 14.75 1.19 4.21
CA LYS A 179 15.59 0.98 3.02
C LYS A 179 16.12 2.31 2.51
N PRO A 180 17.44 2.46 2.31
CA PRO A 180 18.01 3.66 1.70
C PRO A 180 17.58 3.78 0.24
N CYS A 181 17.37 5.02 -0.24
CA CYS A 181 17.10 5.33 -1.64
C CYS A 181 18.36 5.97 -2.26
N GLU A 182 19.29 5.13 -2.69
CA GLU A 182 20.58 5.61 -3.19
C GLU A 182 20.48 6.44 -4.48
N GLU A 183 19.56 6.09 -5.39
CA GLU A 183 19.35 6.83 -6.64
C GLU A 183 18.91 8.28 -6.39
N GLU A 184 18.04 8.50 -5.43
CA GLU A 184 17.56 9.83 -5.06
C GLU A 184 18.61 10.63 -4.29
N LYS A 185 19.49 9.98 -3.53
CA LYS A 185 20.67 10.63 -2.93
C LYS A 185 21.61 11.16 -4.00
N ILE A 186 21.87 10.39 -5.05
CA ILE A 186 22.68 10.82 -6.19
C ILE A 186 22.05 12.07 -6.84
N ALA A 187 20.74 12.07 -7.10
CA ALA A 187 20.05 13.20 -7.68
C ALA A 187 20.15 14.47 -6.81
N GLN A 188 20.14 14.33 -5.48
CA GLN A 188 20.29 15.45 -4.54
C GLN A 188 21.74 15.90 -4.37
N SER A 189 22.72 15.04 -4.68
CA SER A 189 24.15 15.32 -4.53
C SER A 189 24.81 15.92 -5.77
N VAL A 190 24.08 16.16 -6.86
CA VAL A 190 24.61 16.80 -8.05
C VAL A 190 25.09 18.21 -7.67
N ALA A 191 26.39 18.33 -7.44
CA ALA A 191 27.04 19.58 -7.16
C ALA A 191 26.99 20.47 -8.43
N PHE A 192 26.21 21.52 -8.37
CA PHE A 192 26.29 22.56 -9.37
C PHE A 192 27.54 23.37 -9.10
N THR A 193 28.62 23.04 -9.78
CA THR A 193 29.80 23.93 -9.83
C THR A 193 29.42 25.09 -10.75
N ALA A 194 28.89 26.16 -10.16
CA ALA A 194 28.67 27.37 -10.91
C ALA A 194 30.02 27.78 -11.55
N PRO A 195 30.04 28.11 -12.86
CA PRO A 195 31.22 28.72 -13.43
C PRO A 195 31.54 29.96 -12.58
N ARG A 196 32.80 30.09 -12.12
CA ARG A 196 33.23 31.34 -11.51
C ARG A 196 32.99 32.42 -12.56
N LEU A 197 32.04 33.30 -12.30
CA LEU A 197 31.99 34.56 -13.05
C LEU A 197 33.32 35.25 -12.87
N PRO A 198 33.96 35.77 -13.93
CA PRO A 198 35.16 36.55 -13.79
C PRO A 198 34.86 37.65 -12.78
N GLU A 199 35.74 37.83 -11.79
CA GLU A 199 35.68 38.95 -10.88
C GLU A 199 35.86 40.21 -11.73
N THR A 200 34.79 40.88 -12.04
CA THR A 200 34.88 42.27 -12.55
C THR A 200 35.28 43.11 -11.37
N GLU A 201 36.50 43.62 -11.41
CA GLU A 201 36.95 44.70 -10.53
C GLU A 201 36.07 45.91 -10.81
N GLU A 202 34.94 46.00 -10.10
CA GLU A 202 34.20 47.26 -10.01
C GLU A 202 34.79 48.07 -8.85
N GLU A 203 35.60 49.02 -9.21
CA GLU A 203 36.05 50.10 -8.32
C GLU A 203 34.84 50.86 -7.76
N GLY A 204 34.68 50.80 -6.43
CA GLY A 204 34.25 51.96 -5.65
C GLY A 204 32.79 52.39 -5.72
N LEU A 205 31.85 51.56 -5.22
CA LEU A 205 30.56 52.08 -4.69
C LEU A 205 30.37 51.56 -3.24
N PRO A 206 30.07 52.46 -2.29
CA PRO A 206 29.88 52.05 -0.91
C PRO A 206 28.63 51.14 -0.82
N VAL A 207 28.83 49.89 -0.44
CA VAL A 207 27.76 48.90 -0.17
C VAL A 207 26.94 49.42 1.01
N ARG A 208 25.73 49.90 0.76
CA ARG A 208 24.74 50.10 1.82
C ARG A 208 24.44 48.75 2.47
N ALA A 209 24.80 48.62 3.72
CA ALA A 209 24.43 47.50 4.55
C ALA A 209 22.90 47.33 4.55
N GLY A 210 22.42 46.10 4.26
CA GLY A 210 21.04 45.73 4.45
C GLY A 210 20.17 45.61 3.21
N SER A 211 20.60 44.81 2.22
CA SER A 211 19.65 44.41 1.18
C SER A 211 18.70 43.32 1.70
N ALA A 212 17.42 43.38 1.32
CA ALA A 212 16.40 42.37 1.69
C ALA A 212 16.82 40.90 1.35
N ARG A 213 17.85 40.76 0.50
CA ARG A 213 18.43 39.48 0.10
C ARG A 213 19.30 38.85 1.21
N GLU A 214 20.02 39.68 2.01
CA GLU A 214 20.78 39.17 3.17
C GLU A 214 19.88 38.82 4.35
N GLN A 215 18.77 39.56 4.54
CA GLN A 215 17.76 39.19 5.51
C GLN A 215 17.03 37.86 5.17
N PHE A 216 16.95 37.53 3.88
CA PHE A 216 16.38 36.25 3.44
C PHE A 216 17.37 35.07 3.55
N LEU A 217 18.66 35.33 3.37
CA LEU A 217 19.74 34.33 3.51
C LEU A 217 20.26 34.19 4.95
N GLY A 218 20.03 35.17 5.80
CA GLY A 218 20.53 35.21 7.18
C GLY A 218 19.69 34.47 8.22
N ARG A 219 18.58 33.84 7.85
CA ARG A 219 17.85 32.87 8.70
C ARG A 219 18.14 31.44 8.27
N THR A 220 19.38 31.04 8.27
CA THR A 220 19.75 29.65 8.41
C THR A 220 19.51 29.24 9.86
N GLU A 221 18.27 28.83 10.16
CA GLU A 221 18.05 28.02 11.36
C GLU A 221 18.93 26.77 11.25
N PRO A 222 19.83 26.50 12.22
CA PRO A 222 20.70 25.35 12.14
C PRO A 222 19.97 24.11 12.62
N SER A 223 19.06 23.54 11.81
CA SER A 223 18.58 22.18 12.04
C SER A 223 17.58 21.62 11.04
N ARG A 224 17.49 22.11 9.82
CA ARG A 224 16.94 21.28 8.75
C ARG A 224 18.08 20.46 8.16
N ARG A 225 18.63 19.51 8.92
CA ARG A 225 19.32 18.37 8.32
C ARG A 225 18.29 17.71 7.45
N GLY A 226 18.43 17.88 6.13
CA GLY A 226 17.51 17.31 5.16
C GLY A 226 17.34 15.82 5.42
N VAL A 227 16.12 15.34 5.44
CA VAL A 227 15.84 13.90 5.58
C VAL A 227 16.50 13.21 4.39
N SER A 228 17.53 12.38 4.66
CA SER A 228 18.13 11.57 3.61
C SER A 228 17.06 10.67 3.00
N PRO A 229 16.98 10.57 1.65
CA PRO A 229 15.95 9.77 1.00
C PRO A 229 15.98 8.32 1.46
N ARG A 230 14.84 7.85 1.96
CA ARG A 230 14.65 6.46 2.38
C ARG A 230 13.22 6.00 2.15
N GLU A 231 13.03 4.71 2.02
CA GLU A 231 11.73 4.07 2.13
C GLU A 231 11.56 3.49 3.53
N ILE A 232 10.40 3.73 4.12
CA ILE A 232 9.95 3.04 5.32
C ILE A 232 8.78 2.16 4.89
N VAL A 233 8.93 0.85 5.04
CA VAL A 233 7.89 -0.13 4.68
C VAL A 233 7.28 -0.67 5.96
N ILE A 234 5.99 -0.45 6.15
CA ILE A 234 5.20 -1.07 7.21
C ILE A 234 4.56 -2.31 6.58
N ARG A 235 5.06 -3.49 6.95
CA ARG A 235 4.57 -4.79 6.50
C ARG A 235 3.64 -5.38 7.53
N VAL A 236 2.43 -5.73 7.12
CA VAL A 236 1.41 -6.32 8.00
C VAL A 236 0.94 -7.64 7.41
N SER A 237 1.04 -8.73 8.17
CA SER A 237 0.54 -10.04 7.80
C SER A 237 -0.56 -10.49 8.76
N GLY A 238 -1.59 -11.16 8.24
CA GLY A 238 -2.70 -11.64 9.05
C GLY A 238 -3.68 -12.51 8.27
N THR A 239 -4.58 -13.18 8.98
CA THR A 239 -5.58 -14.08 8.38
C THR A 239 -6.72 -13.33 7.70
N GLY A 240 -6.98 -12.08 8.10
CA GLY A 240 -7.99 -11.21 7.52
C GLY A 240 -7.86 -9.78 8.02
N PHE A 241 -8.37 -8.84 7.24
CA PHE A 241 -8.31 -7.42 7.57
C PHE A 241 -9.69 -6.77 7.45
N LEU A 242 -9.95 -5.78 8.30
CA LEU A 242 -11.16 -4.95 8.27
C LEU A 242 -10.99 -3.82 7.23
N TYR A 243 -12.09 -3.15 6.94
CA TYR A 243 -12.10 -2.01 6.02
C TYR A 243 -11.14 -0.91 6.50
N ASN A 244 -10.19 -0.52 5.65
CA ASN A 244 -9.11 0.43 5.91
C ASN A 244 -8.12 0.02 7.01
N MET A 245 -8.18 -1.18 7.58
CA MET A 245 -7.41 -1.57 8.77
C MET A 245 -5.91 -1.33 8.62
N VAL A 246 -5.29 -1.85 7.57
CA VAL A 246 -3.83 -1.70 7.36
C VAL A 246 -3.44 -0.23 7.16
N ARG A 247 -4.28 0.57 6.50
CA ARG A 247 -4.03 2.01 6.31
C ARG A 247 -4.15 2.79 7.62
N ILE A 248 -5.06 2.40 8.52
CA ILE A 248 -5.19 3.02 9.84
C ILE A 248 -4.02 2.61 10.73
N ILE A 249 -3.58 1.34 10.66
CA ILE A 249 -2.35 0.88 11.33
C ILE A 249 -1.16 1.73 10.86
N ALA A 250 -0.97 1.87 9.54
CA ALA A 250 0.10 2.67 8.97
C ALA A 250 0.04 4.14 9.43
N GLY A 251 -1.15 4.76 9.41
CA GLY A 251 -1.34 6.13 9.89
C GLY A 251 -1.03 6.28 11.37
N THR A 252 -1.42 5.32 12.21
CA THR A 252 -1.12 5.34 13.64
C THR A 252 0.38 5.19 13.91
N LEU A 253 1.06 4.26 13.23
CA LEU A 253 2.51 4.10 13.35
C LEU A 253 3.27 5.33 12.83
N MET A 254 2.77 6.03 11.82
CA MET A 254 3.34 7.31 11.39
C MET A 254 3.22 8.40 12.47
N GLU A 255 2.09 8.46 13.20
CA GLU A 255 1.96 9.40 14.33
C GLU A 255 2.91 9.03 15.49
N VAL A 256 3.17 7.74 15.72
CA VAL A 256 4.22 7.31 16.66
C VAL A 256 5.59 7.76 16.19
N GLY A 257 5.92 7.53 14.92
CA GLY A 257 7.19 7.95 14.33
C GLY A 257 7.44 9.47 14.37
N ARG A 258 6.38 10.27 14.36
CA ARG A 258 6.43 11.73 14.54
C ARG A 258 6.51 12.17 16.01
N GLY A 259 6.31 11.25 16.96
CA GLY A 259 6.27 11.53 18.38
C GLY A 259 4.94 12.12 18.87
N ALA A 260 3.88 12.07 18.07
CA ALA A 260 2.53 12.52 18.47
C ALA A 260 1.81 11.48 19.34
N ILE A 261 2.17 10.21 19.20
CA ILE A 261 1.68 9.07 19.97
C ILE A 261 2.90 8.34 20.53
N LEU A 262 2.88 7.99 21.82
CA LEU A 262 3.93 7.16 22.42
C LEU A 262 3.73 5.68 22.01
N PRO A 263 4.81 4.88 21.85
CA PRO A 263 4.69 3.48 21.43
C PRO A 263 3.71 2.67 22.27
N GLU A 264 3.76 2.76 23.59
CA GLU A 264 2.89 2.06 24.55
C GLU A 264 1.42 2.48 24.46
N GLN A 265 1.13 3.68 23.98
CA GLN A 265 -0.25 4.14 23.77
C GLN A 265 -0.98 3.35 22.69
N VAL A 266 -0.26 2.67 21.78
CA VAL A 266 -0.88 1.83 20.75
C VAL A 266 -1.67 0.68 21.37
N GLN A 267 -1.21 0.12 22.48
CA GLN A 267 -1.97 -0.86 23.25
C GLN A 267 -3.27 -0.24 23.80
N THR A 268 -3.19 0.93 24.41
CA THR A 268 -4.38 1.64 24.93
C THR A 268 -5.38 1.98 23.82
N ILE A 269 -4.90 2.36 22.64
CA ILE A 269 -5.73 2.61 21.46
C ILE A 269 -6.46 1.33 21.03
N LEU A 270 -5.76 0.20 21.03
CA LEU A 270 -6.33 -1.10 20.66
C LEU A 270 -7.45 -1.50 21.63
N GLU A 271 -7.19 -1.41 22.94
CA GLU A 271 -8.11 -1.76 24.02
C GLU A 271 -9.34 -0.82 24.08
N ALA A 272 -9.19 0.42 23.65
CA ALA A 272 -10.28 1.41 23.66
C ALA A 272 -11.44 1.08 22.73
N CYS A 273 -11.23 0.23 21.70
CA CYS A 273 -12.23 -0.10 20.70
C CYS A 273 -12.93 1.14 20.09
N ASP A 274 -12.20 2.24 19.97
CA ASP A 274 -12.68 3.55 19.49
C ASP A 274 -11.82 4.06 18.33
N ARG A 275 -12.42 4.21 17.15
CA ARG A 275 -11.75 4.72 15.95
C ARG A 275 -11.14 6.11 16.13
N ALA A 276 -11.74 6.95 16.97
CA ALA A 276 -11.27 8.32 17.18
C ALA A 276 -9.92 8.38 17.93
N LYS A 277 -9.53 7.30 18.60
CA LYS A 277 -8.25 7.19 19.31
C LYS A 277 -7.09 6.84 18.41
N ALA A 278 -7.34 6.12 17.31
CA ALA A 278 -6.29 5.73 16.36
C ALA A 278 -5.91 6.89 15.43
N GLY A 279 -4.73 6.78 14.84
CA GLY A 279 -4.24 7.74 13.85
C GLY A 279 -5.10 7.86 12.60
N PRO A 280 -4.78 8.78 11.68
CA PRO A 280 -5.52 8.99 10.44
C PRO A 280 -5.46 7.76 9.53
N THR A 281 -6.44 7.63 8.63
CA THR A 281 -6.34 6.63 7.56
C THR A 281 -5.30 7.09 6.55
N ALA A 282 -4.20 6.36 6.42
CA ALA A 282 -3.14 6.69 5.49
C ALA A 282 -3.64 6.61 4.02
N PRO A 283 -3.12 7.46 3.10
CA PRO A 283 -3.49 7.48 1.69
C PRO A 283 -3.31 6.11 1.01
N PRO A 284 -4.14 5.75 0.00
CA PRO A 284 -4.14 4.41 -0.56
C PRO A 284 -2.92 4.09 -1.42
N GLU A 285 -2.28 5.07 -2.05
CA GLU A 285 -1.16 4.89 -2.98
C GLU A 285 0.08 4.24 -2.35
N GLY A 286 0.19 4.28 -1.01
CA GLY A 286 1.25 3.56 -0.30
C GLY A 286 0.96 2.07 -0.10
N LEU A 287 -0.29 1.61 -0.26
CA LEU A 287 -0.70 0.26 0.12
C LEU A 287 -0.70 -0.71 -1.06
N THR A 288 -0.04 -1.85 -0.88
CA THR A 288 -0.01 -2.95 -1.84
C THR A 288 -0.24 -4.28 -1.15
N LEU A 289 -1.14 -5.11 -1.66
CA LEU A 289 -1.23 -6.53 -1.32
C LEU A 289 -0.06 -7.26 -1.99
N VAL A 290 0.97 -7.61 -1.21
CA VAL A 290 2.22 -8.18 -1.75
C VAL A 290 2.28 -9.70 -1.70
N ARG A 291 1.49 -10.34 -0.83
CA ARG A 291 1.46 -11.80 -0.71
C ARG A 291 0.08 -12.29 -0.33
N TYR A 292 -0.34 -13.36 -0.99
CA TYR A 292 -1.54 -14.12 -0.67
C TYR A 292 -1.17 -15.60 -0.56
N GLN A 293 -1.29 -16.16 0.63
CA GLN A 293 -0.94 -17.54 0.90
C GLN A 293 -2.18 -18.31 1.34
N ILE A 294 -2.54 -19.35 0.60
CA ILE A 294 -3.57 -20.32 1.01
C ILE A 294 -2.88 -21.34 1.90
N LEU A 295 -3.41 -21.52 3.11
CA LEU A 295 -2.90 -22.52 4.03
C LEU A 295 -3.47 -23.89 3.66
N PRO A 296 -2.71 -24.99 3.86
CA PRO A 296 -3.26 -26.32 3.71
C PRO A 296 -4.42 -26.48 4.71
N ALA A 297 -5.51 -27.12 4.27
CA ALA A 297 -6.59 -27.47 5.18
C ALA A 297 -6.00 -28.22 6.37
N ALA A 298 -6.25 -27.74 7.58
CA ALA A 298 -5.83 -28.46 8.78
C ALA A 298 -6.40 -29.87 8.68
N SER A 299 -5.55 -30.89 8.64
CA SER A 299 -5.96 -32.28 8.68
C SER A 299 -6.75 -32.46 9.97
N VAL A 300 -8.07 -32.53 9.87
CA VAL A 300 -8.93 -32.93 10.97
C VAL A 300 -8.54 -34.36 11.29
N GLN A 301 -7.64 -34.53 12.25
CA GLN A 301 -7.48 -35.83 12.89
C GLN A 301 -8.83 -36.12 13.57
N LYS A 302 -9.66 -36.93 12.91
CA LYS A 302 -10.79 -37.59 13.56
C LYS A 302 -10.20 -38.50 14.63
N GLN A 303 -10.29 -38.06 15.88
CA GLN A 303 -10.24 -38.98 17.02
C GLN A 303 -11.57 -39.69 17.18
#